data_0031ce5f28567bd24a0f852ab32b9755
#
_entry.id   0031ce5f28567bd24a0f852ab32b9755
#
_cell.length_a   1.000
_cell.length_b   1.000
_cell.length_c   1.000
_cell.angle_alpha   90.00
_cell.angle_beta   90.00
_cell.angle_gamma   90.00
#
_symmetry.space_group_name_H-M   'P 1'
#
loop_
_entity.id
_entity.type
_entity.pdbx_description
1 polymer ?
#
loop_
_entity_poly.entity_id
_entity_poly.type
_entity_poly.pdbx_seq_one_letter_code
_entity_poly.pdbx_strand_id
1 'polypeptide(L)'
;PCGVDPHGDICGVVFAHPYPQQTQILSQRIVRNNNLQDMLWMIETGDRLAARFQATPIYVFESTNVFWRAQRNFLHRAGYATATVCGRQTKHARSTVTRKAHNDLKDAYNIAKVFKQGDSHATRILPEPLASLREYCRLHQFLVSYSVAIQNRMFCIRYQTHPEFDDHFSKHVCPTTLALMEAELVHPLHLLDCDLDHLTHVIRTASRGKLGRKRAEELSLSAQSTFPPPYAVEGLSFGLKILAQAYRHLHTHLLPSLLQRIQATLDADDFPFTHHLDEIPYFGPIVTGNFLGELGLPSWFSTVDSVVAWFGLDPSVAESANKPTGQTHLTKRGTKYGRRIMWLVGRNWSRFVPQGRRLYLKERYQHKRSYDAALCVVAAKLVRIAFAMLRDGSHFDIDQAF
;
A
#
# COMPACT_ATOMS: atom_id res chain seq x y z
N PRO A 1 21.33 -23.83 -4.63
CA PRO A 1 20.05 -23.10 -4.58
C PRO A 1 18.91 -23.88 -5.21
N CYS A 2 17.72 -23.75 -4.65
CA CYS A 2 16.48 -24.26 -5.17
C CYS A 2 15.64 -23.08 -5.68
N GLY A 3 15.47 -22.93 -6.98
CA GLY A 3 14.56 -21.96 -7.57
C GLY A 3 13.13 -22.45 -7.48
N VAL A 4 12.22 -21.60 -7.01
CA VAL A 4 10.81 -21.91 -6.76
C VAL A 4 9.96 -20.84 -7.42
N ASP A 5 9.14 -21.26 -8.40
CA ASP A 5 8.28 -20.35 -9.18
C ASP A 5 6.79 -20.73 -9.02
N PRO A 6 6.10 -20.22 -7.99
CA PRO A 6 4.72 -20.58 -7.71
C PRO A 6 3.74 -19.77 -8.57
N HIS A 7 2.85 -20.48 -9.26
CA HIS A 7 1.75 -19.92 -10.03
C HIS A 7 0.43 -20.63 -9.70
N GLY A 8 -0.60 -19.89 -9.28
CA GLY A 8 -1.91 -20.48 -8.99
C GLY A 8 -1.80 -21.70 -8.08
N ASP A 9 -2.22 -22.86 -8.59
CA ASP A 9 -2.23 -24.12 -7.84
C ASP A 9 -0.93 -24.94 -7.96
N ILE A 10 -0.03 -24.57 -8.85
CA ILE A 10 1.22 -25.31 -9.15
C ILE A 10 2.47 -24.45 -8.97
N CYS A 11 3.59 -25.09 -8.84
CA CYS A 11 4.89 -24.48 -8.66
C CYS A 11 5.97 -25.25 -9.41
N GLY A 12 6.77 -24.55 -10.19
CA GLY A 12 8.00 -25.09 -10.73
C GLY A 12 9.10 -25.10 -9.66
N VAL A 13 9.73 -26.24 -9.43
CA VAL A 13 10.83 -26.40 -8.47
C VAL A 13 12.05 -26.95 -9.18
N VAL A 14 13.18 -26.26 -9.08
CA VAL A 14 14.46 -26.66 -9.70
C VAL A 14 15.60 -26.54 -8.71
N PHE A 15 16.26 -27.64 -8.43
CA PHE A 15 17.51 -27.68 -7.68
C PHE A 15 18.70 -27.57 -8.65
N ALA A 16 19.39 -26.42 -8.59
CA ALA A 16 20.55 -26.16 -9.41
C ALA A 16 21.85 -26.51 -8.68
N HIS A 17 22.89 -26.84 -9.44
CA HIS A 17 24.21 -27.14 -8.91
C HIS A 17 24.73 -26.02 -8.00
N PRO A 18 25.38 -26.32 -6.84
CA PRO A 18 25.81 -25.29 -5.89
C PRO A 18 26.86 -24.33 -6.45
N TYR A 19 27.76 -24.80 -7.31
CA TYR A 19 28.82 -23.97 -7.86
C TYR A 19 28.31 -23.00 -8.94
N PRO A 20 28.71 -21.72 -8.89
CA PRO A 20 28.19 -20.68 -9.80
C PRO A 20 28.37 -20.99 -11.29
N GLN A 21 29.50 -21.56 -11.66
CA GLN A 21 29.88 -21.82 -13.07
C GLN A 21 29.18 -23.04 -13.69
N GLN A 22 28.59 -23.93 -12.86
CA GLN A 22 27.93 -25.14 -13.36
C GLN A 22 26.44 -24.87 -13.60
N THR A 23 25.97 -25.21 -14.79
CA THR A 23 24.57 -25.00 -15.23
C THR A 23 23.68 -26.24 -15.04
N GLN A 24 24.23 -27.30 -14.45
CA GLN A 24 23.53 -28.57 -14.28
C GLN A 24 22.33 -28.44 -13.35
N ILE A 25 21.20 -28.99 -13.77
CA ILE A 25 20.01 -29.21 -12.94
C ILE A 25 20.18 -30.57 -12.25
N LEU A 26 20.09 -30.59 -10.92
CA LEU A 26 20.28 -31.77 -10.09
C LEU A 26 18.96 -32.52 -9.87
N SER A 27 17.86 -31.78 -9.76
CA SER A 27 16.50 -32.28 -9.63
C SER A 27 15.51 -31.24 -10.05
N GLN A 28 14.38 -31.63 -10.61
CA GLN A 28 13.29 -30.72 -10.96
C GLN A 28 11.94 -31.43 -10.91
N ARG A 29 10.90 -30.68 -10.52
CA ARG A 29 9.53 -31.21 -10.50
C ARG A 29 8.53 -30.05 -10.51
N ILE A 30 7.35 -30.28 -11.09
CA ILE A 30 6.18 -29.44 -10.85
C ILE A 30 5.44 -30.00 -9.64
N VAL A 31 5.20 -29.18 -8.64
CA VAL A 31 4.55 -29.51 -7.37
C VAL A 31 3.27 -28.70 -7.21
N ARG A 32 2.37 -29.12 -6.33
CA ARG A 32 1.16 -28.38 -5.97
C ARG A 32 1.43 -27.46 -4.80
N ASN A 33 1.03 -26.20 -4.91
CA ASN A 33 1.26 -25.15 -3.89
C ASN A 33 0.58 -25.44 -2.55
N ASN A 34 -0.52 -26.18 -2.55
CA ASN A 34 -1.37 -26.49 -1.41
C ASN A 34 -1.23 -27.94 -0.91
N ASN A 35 -0.20 -28.66 -1.32
CA ASN A 35 0.01 -30.04 -0.98
C ASN A 35 1.22 -30.24 -0.06
N LEU A 36 0.97 -30.72 1.17
CA LEU A 36 2.01 -30.93 2.17
C LEU A 36 3.06 -31.98 1.70
N GLN A 37 2.64 -33.04 1.04
CA GLN A 37 3.57 -34.07 0.56
C GLN A 37 4.54 -33.53 -0.50
N ASP A 38 4.05 -32.63 -1.36
CA ASP A 38 4.89 -31.94 -2.33
C ASP A 38 5.89 -30.99 -1.65
N MET A 39 5.49 -30.31 -0.57
CA MET A 39 6.40 -29.49 0.24
C MET A 39 7.44 -30.32 0.98
N LEU A 40 7.05 -31.47 1.53
CA LEU A 40 7.98 -32.41 2.16
C LEU A 40 8.97 -32.99 1.15
N TRP A 41 8.52 -33.38 -0.05
CA TRP A 41 9.41 -33.81 -1.13
C TRP A 41 10.48 -32.74 -1.45
N MET A 42 10.09 -31.47 -1.45
CA MET A 42 11.03 -30.37 -1.71
C MET A 42 12.10 -30.28 -0.61
N ILE A 43 11.71 -30.45 0.64
CA ILE A 43 12.64 -30.48 1.80
C ILE A 43 13.57 -31.69 1.71
N GLU A 44 13.02 -32.91 1.59
CA GLU A 44 13.78 -34.16 1.53
C GLU A 44 14.79 -34.14 0.37
N THR A 45 14.38 -33.63 -0.79
CA THR A 45 15.27 -33.51 -1.95
C THR A 45 16.38 -32.51 -1.67
N GLY A 46 16.05 -31.37 -1.05
CA GLY A 46 17.03 -30.35 -0.63
C GLY A 46 18.08 -30.90 0.33
N ASP A 47 17.66 -31.62 1.37
CA ASP A 47 18.52 -32.21 2.38
C ASP A 47 19.43 -33.29 1.79
N ARG A 48 18.88 -34.17 0.96
CA ARG A 48 19.67 -35.19 0.27
C ARG A 48 20.76 -34.58 -0.63
N LEU A 49 20.44 -33.55 -1.38
CA LEU A 49 21.41 -32.85 -2.21
C LEU A 49 22.41 -32.06 -1.36
N ALA A 50 21.97 -31.44 -0.29
CA ALA A 50 22.84 -30.74 0.67
C ALA A 50 23.89 -31.68 1.28
N ALA A 51 23.47 -32.87 1.73
CA ALA A 51 24.39 -33.90 2.23
C ALA A 51 25.39 -34.34 1.15
N ARG A 52 24.93 -34.57 -0.10
CA ARG A 52 25.80 -34.97 -1.22
C ARG A 52 26.86 -33.93 -1.56
N PHE A 53 26.56 -32.66 -1.49
CA PHE A 53 27.45 -31.56 -1.89
C PHE A 53 28.09 -30.82 -0.69
N GLN A 54 27.87 -31.29 0.55
CA GLN A 54 28.30 -30.63 1.79
C GLN A 54 27.95 -29.15 1.80
N ALA A 55 26.70 -28.82 1.46
CA ALA A 55 26.20 -27.46 1.29
C ALA A 55 24.87 -27.27 2.04
N THR A 56 24.49 -26.03 2.29
CA THR A 56 23.18 -25.71 2.89
C THR A 56 22.15 -25.44 1.79
N PRO A 57 20.93 -26.03 1.86
CA PRO A 57 19.88 -25.76 0.90
C PRO A 57 19.34 -24.34 1.12
N ILE A 58 19.18 -23.59 0.02
CA ILE A 58 18.56 -22.26 0.04
C ILE A 58 17.44 -22.25 -0.98
N TYR A 59 16.23 -21.89 -0.53
CA TYR A 59 15.03 -21.81 -1.36
C TYR A 59 14.82 -20.38 -1.82
N VAL A 60 14.79 -20.17 -3.13
CA VAL A 60 14.78 -18.86 -3.77
C VAL A 60 13.47 -18.62 -4.50
N PHE A 61 12.77 -17.55 -4.18
CA PHE A 61 11.48 -17.18 -4.74
C PHE A 61 11.53 -15.90 -5.56
N GLU A 62 10.70 -15.80 -6.59
CA GLU A 62 10.40 -14.52 -7.21
C GLU A 62 9.30 -13.81 -6.40
N SER A 63 9.53 -12.55 -6.03
CA SER A 63 8.66 -11.79 -5.12
C SER A 63 7.50 -11.06 -5.82
N THR A 64 6.90 -11.65 -6.88
CA THR A 64 5.93 -10.95 -7.74
C THR A 64 4.46 -11.09 -7.33
N ASN A 65 4.05 -12.15 -6.67
CA ASN A 65 2.67 -12.43 -6.28
C ASN A 65 2.54 -12.78 -4.79
N VAL A 66 1.45 -13.41 -4.38
CA VAL A 66 1.21 -13.87 -3.00
C VAL A 66 1.54 -15.34 -2.77
N PHE A 67 1.59 -16.16 -3.83
CA PHE A 67 1.68 -17.62 -3.73
C PHE A 67 2.96 -18.12 -3.06
N TRP A 68 4.08 -17.41 -3.24
CA TRP A 68 5.36 -17.74 -2.63
C TRP A 68 5.39 -17.56 -1.09
N ARG A 69 4.47 -16.76 -0.52
CA ARG A 69 4.52 -16.42 0.91
C ARG A 69 4.22 -17.61 1.82
N ALA A 70 3.25 -18.42 1.46
CA ALA A 70 2.89 -19.60 2.25
C ALA A 70 4.05 -20.62 2.27
N GLN A 71 4.63 -20.91 1.12
CA GLN A 71 5.78 -21.81 0.98
C GLN A 71 7.01 -21.29 1.72
N ARG A 72 7.31 -20.00 1.56
CA ARG A 72 8.40 -19.35 2.30
C ARG A 72 8.21 -19.47 3.81
N ASN A 73 6.99 -19.18 4.31
CA ASN A 73 6.70 -19.26 5.75
C ASN A 73 6.84 -20.69 6.27
N PHE A 74 6.38 -21.66 5.51
CA PHE A 74 6.54 -23.08 5.84
C PHE A 74 8.02 -23.47 5.95
N LEU A 75 8.84 -23.15 4.94
CA LEU A 75 10.28 -23.45 4.93
C LEU A 75 11.03 -22.73 6.05
N HIS A 76 10.71 -21.45 6.26
CA HIS A 76 11.33 -20.69 7.35
C HIS A 76 11.01 -21.28 8.73
N ARG A 77 9.74 -21.66 8.95
CA ARG A 77 9.32 -22.32 10.21
C ARG A 77 10.01 -23.67 10.39
N ALA A 78 10.32 -24.36 9.31
CA ALA A 78 11.09 -25.60 9.30
C ALA A 78 12.62 -25.37 9.43
N GLY A 79 13.09 -24.14 9.58
CA GLY A 79 14.50 -23.79 9.80
C GLY A 79 15.33 -23.60 8.53
N TYR A 80 14.70 -23.59 7.34
CA TYR A 80 15.42 -23.47 6.07
C TYR A 80 15.67 -22.00 5.68
N ALA A 81 16.84 -21.74 5.09
CA ALA A 81 17.19 -20.46 4.53
C ALA A 81 16.36 -20.17 3.27
N THR A 82 15.82 -18.97 3.20
CA THR A 82 15.05 -18.49 2.05
C THR A 82 15.59 -17.17 1.52
N ALA A 83 15.54 -17.00 0.19
CA ALA A 83 15.94 -15.76 -0.48
C ALA A 83 14.87 -15.34 -1.50
N THR A 84 14.90 -14.06 -1.88
CA THR A 84 14.03 -13.54 -2.92
C THR A 84 14.85 -12.86 -4.02
N VAL A 85 14.35 -12.97 -5.25
CA VAL A 85 14.85 -12.27 -6.42
C VAL A 85 13.78 -11.34 -6.96
N CYS A 86 14.20 -10.23 -7.58
CA CYS A 86 13.27 -9.28 -8.17
C CYS A 86 12.78 -9.77 -9.54
N GLY A 87 11.47 -9.68 -9.82
CA GLY A 87 10.91 -10.07 -11.11
C GLY A 87 11.47 -9.33 -12.34
N ARG A 88 12.11 -8.17 -12.16
CA ARG A 88 12.84 -7.50 -13.25
C ARG A 88 14.13 -8.23 -13.60
N GLN A 89 14.84 -8.77 -12.62
CA GLN A 89 16.08 -9.52 -12.82
C GLN A 89 15.81 -10.86 -13.50
N THR A 90 14.76 -11.56 -13.07
CA THR A 90 14.32 -12.80 -13.71
C THR A 90 13.85 -12.55 -15.15
N LYS A 91 13.10 -11.45 -15.39
CA LYS A 91 12.72 -11.04 -16.75
C LYS A 91 13.93 -10.74 -17.63
N HIS A 92 14.95 -10.06 -17.09
CA HIS A 92 16.20 -9.80 -17.81
C HIS A 92 16.95 -11.11 -18.12
N ALA A 93 17.07 -12.00 -17.14
CA ALA A 93 17.68 -13.32 -17.34
C ALA A 93 16.96 -14.15 -18.40
N ARG A 94 15.63 -14.02 -18.53
CA ARG A 94 14.82 -14.64 -19.61
C ARG A 94 15.12 -14.03 -21.00
N SER A 95 15.36 -12.71 -21.08
CA SER A 95 15.59 -12.01 -22.35
C SER A 95 16.93 -12.34 -23.02
N THR A 96 17.90 -12.87 -22.26
CA THR A 96 19.21 -13.29 -22.78
C THR A 96 19.19 -14.66 -23.45
N VAL A 97 18.06 -15.38 -23.42
CA VAL A 97 17.92 -16.72 -24.02
C VAL A 97 17.20 -16.61 -25.37
N THR A 98 17.81 -17.12 -26.43
CA THR A 98 17.37 -17.01 -27.84
C THR A 98 16.02 -17.72 -28.14
N ARG A 99 15.56 -18.66 -27.32
CA ARG A 99 14.29 -19.38 -27.50
C ARG A 99 13.30 -19.00 -26.39
N LYS A 100 12.23 -18.28 -26.77
CA LYS A 100 11.14 -17.77 -25.93
C LYS A 100 10.13 -18.86 -25.48
N ALA A 101 10.55 -20.05 -25.10
CA ALA A 101 9.62 -21.02 -24.54
C ALA A 101 9.46 -20.77 -23.04
N HIS A 102 8.28 -20.33 -22.62
CA HIS A 102 7.90 -20.19 -21.20
C HIS A 102 7.44 -21.54 -20.64
N ASN A 103 8.00 -21.92 -19.50
CA ASN A 103 7.63 -23.14 -18.77
C ASN A 103 8.07 -22.91 -17.32
N ASP A 104 7.23 -23.27 -16.36
CA ASP A 104 7.44 -23.06 -14.92
C ASP A 104 8.78 -23.59 -14.42
N LEU A 105 9.27 -24.72 -14.96
CA LEU A 105 10.59 -25.26 -14.63
C LEU A 105 11.75 -24.39 -15.15
N LYS A 106 11.61 -23.80 -16.35
CA LYS A 106 12.61 -22.86 -16.87
C LYS A 106 12.65 -21.57 -16.05
N ASP A 107 11.48 -21.13 -15.62
CA ASP A 107 11.37 -19.92 -14.81
C ASP A 107 11.94 -20.17 -13.40
N ALA A 108 11.66 -21.31 -12.79
CA ALA A 108 12.31 -21.75 -11.56
C ALA A 108 13.84 -21.87 -11.69
N TYR A 109 14.34 -22.38 -12.83
CA TYR A 109 15.78 -22.39 -13.11
C TYR A 109 16.38 -20.98 -13.23
N ASN A 110 15.68 -20.06 -13.91
CA ASN A 110 16.14 -18.68 -14.02
C ASN A 110 16.19 -17.97 -12.67
N ILE A 111 15.25 -18.27 -11.75
CA ILE A 111 15.28 -17.79 -10.36
C ILE A 111 16.56 -18.27 -9.65
N ALA A 112 16.88 -19.56 -9.74
CA ALA A 112 18.11 -20.12 -9.19
C ALA A 112 19.38 -19.52 -9.83
N LYS A 113 19.36 -19.23 -11.13
CA LYS A 113 20.45 -18.60 -11.87
C LYS A 113 20.72 -17.19 -11.40
N VAL A 114 19.68 -16.36 -11.25
CA VAL A 114 19.76 -14.97 -10.75
C VAL A 114 20.35 -14.98 -9.33
N PHE A 115 19.93 -15.89 -8.47
CA PHE A 115 20.51 -16.08 -7.14
C PHE A 115 22.03 -16.36 -7.21
N LYS A 116 22.45 -17.26 -8.09
CA LYS A 116 23.89 -17.62 -8.27
C LYS A 116 24.74 -16.46 -8.77
N GLN A 117 24.14 -15.47 -9.44
CA GLN A 117 24.80 -14.24 -9.89
C GLN A 117 24.97 -13.19 -8.77
N GLY A 118 24.49 -13.49 -7.55
CA GLY A 118 24.53 -12.58 -6.42
C GLY A 118 23.39 -11.55 -6.36
N ASP A 119 22.50 -11.59 -7.33
CA ASP A 119 21.36 -10.66 -7.45
C ASP A 119 20.15 -11.11 -6.61
N SER A 120 20.36 -11.30 -5.32
CA SER A 120 19.29 -11.76 -4.41
C SER A 120 19.35 -11.04 -3.07
N HIS A 121 18.23 -11.09 -2.38
CA HIS A 121 18.11 -10.58 -1.02
C HIS A 121 17.68 -11.71 -0.08
N ALA A 122 18.33 -11.83 1.07
CA ALA A 122 17.86 -12.68 2.15
C ALA A 122 16.42 -12.27 2.50
N THR A 123 15.54 -13.26 2.67
CA THR A 123 14.14 -12.95 2.99
C THR A 123 14.04 -12.42 4.40
N ARG A 124 13.54 -11.21 4.54
CA ARG A 124 13.24 -10.59 5.82
C ARG A 124 11.84 -10.98 6.25
N ILE A 125 11.72 -11.76 7.31
CA ILE A 125 10.45 -12.15 7.90
C ILE A 125 10.23 -11.31 9.14
N LEU A 126 9.11 -10.58 9.15
CA LEU A 126 8.73 -9.77 10.30
C LEU A 126 8.31 -10.68 11.45
N PRO A 127 8.82 -10.42 12.65
CA PRO A 127 8.25 -11.02 13.84
C PRO A 127 6.86 -10.46 14.14
N GLU A 128 6.06 -11.20 14.90
CA GLU A 128 4.91 -10.61 15.58
C GLU A 128 5.41 -9.67 16.70
N PRO A 129 4.72 -8.55 16.97
CA PRO A 129 3.47 -8.07 16.36
C PRO A 129 3.64 -7.22 15.10
N LEU A 130 4.87 -6.96 14.61
CA LEU A 130 5.13 -6.12 13.43
C LEU A 130 4.48 -6.68 12.15
N ALA A 131 4.42 -8.00 12.02
CA ALA A 131 3.78 -8.65 10.87
C ALA A 131 2.29 -8.31 10.82
N SER A 132 1.60 -8.46 11.95
CA SER A 132 0.18 -8.12 12.10
C SER A 132 -0.06 -6.62 11.90
N LEU A 133 0.76 -5.76 12.49
CA LEU A 133 0.68 -4.31 12.34
C LEU A 133 0.75 -3.90 10.86
N ARG A 134 1.68 -4.49 10.10
CA ARG A 134 1.81 -4.22 8.66
C ARG A 134 0.54 -4.59 7.90
N GLU A 135 -0.04 -5.75 8.17
CA GLU A 135 -1.25 -6.18 7.45
C GLU A 135 -2.47 -5.32 7.85
N TYR A 136 -2.62 -4.92 9.12
CA TYR A 136 -3.68 -3.97 9.54
C TYR A 136 -3.55 -2.63 8.82
N CYS A 137 -2.35 -2.07 8.75
CA CYS A 137 -2.09 -0.81 8.07
C CYS A 137 -2.32 -0.89 6.55
N ARG A 138 -1.96 -1.99 5.92
CA ARG A 138 -2.23 -2.23 4.50
C ARG A 138 -3.72 -2.37 4.22
N LEU A 139 -4.44 -3.09 5.08
CA LEU A 139 -5.89 -3.20 5.00
C LEU A 139 -6.55 -1.84 5.18
N HIS A 140 -6.09 -1.02 6.14
CA HIS A 140 -6.57 0.35 6.32
C HIS A 140 -6.38 1.18 5.04
N GLN A 141 -5.20 1.17 4.43
CA GLN A 141 -4.95 1.89 3.17
C GLN A 141 -5.83 1.38 2.02
N PHE A 142 -6.09 0.07 1.95
CA PHE A 142 -7.00 -0.51 0.97
C PHE A 142 -8.43 0.00 1.16
N LEU A 143 -8.96 -0.05 2.39
CA LEU A 143 -10.32 0.42 2.69
C LEU A 143 -10.48 1.93 2.47
N VAL A 144 -9.47 2.74 2.78
CA VAL A 144 -9.46 4.17 2.43
C VAL A 144 -9.52 4.38 0.91
N SER A 145 -8.78 3.58 0.14
CA SER A 145 -8.82 3.66 -1.33
C SER A 145 -10.18 3.24 -1.89
N TYR A 146 -10.79 2.22 -1.30
CA TYR A 146 -12.13 1.77 -1.64
C TYR A 146 -13.19 2.85 -1.31
N SER A 147 -13.07 3.49 -0.15
CA SER A 147 -13.90 4.64 0.24
C SER A 147 -13.85 5.77 -0.82
N VAL A 148 -12.68 6.10 -1.34
CA VAL A 148 -12.53 7.10 -2.41
C VAL A 148 -13.21 6.64 -3.71
N ALA A 149 -13.11 5.36 -4.06
CA ALA A 149 -13.81 4.81 -5.23
C ALA A 149 -15.34 4.91 -5.09
N ILE A 150 -15.87 4.63 -3.90
CA ILE A 150 -17.31 4.82 -3.58
C ILE A 150 -17.69 6.28 -3.73
N GLN A 151 -16.93 7.22 -3.17
CA GLN A 151 -17.20 8.66 -3.28
C GLN A 151 -17.27 9.11 -4.75
N ASN A 152 -16.29 8.69 -5.56
CA ASN A 152 -16.24 9.03 -6.97
C ASN A 152 -17.48 8.46 -7.72
N ARG A 153 -17.89 7.23 -7.40
CA ARG A 153 -19.08 6.64 -8.03
C ARG A 153 -20.36 7.36 -7.62
N MET A 154 -20.51 7.71 -6.33
CA MET A 154 -21.62 8.54 -5.86
C MET A 154 -21.66 9.89 -6.57
N PHE A 155 -20.51 10.55 -6.72
CA PHE A 155 -20.40 11.81 -7.46
C PHE A 155 -20.87 11.65 -8.92
N CYS A 156 -20.38 10.63 -9.63
CA CYS A 156 -20.78 10.38 -11.02
C CYS A 156 -22.29 10.18 -11.16
N ILE A 157 -22.93 9.46 -10.25
CA ILE A 157 -24.38 9.25 -10.29
C ILE A 157 -25.12 10.57 -10.01
N ARG A 158 -24.75 11.30 -8.97
CA ARG A 158 -25.39 12.61 -8.67
C ARG A 158 -25.27 13.57 -9.84
N TYR A 159 -24.05 13.67 -10.43
CA TYR A 159 -23.83 14.54 -11.58
C TYR A 159 -24.66 14.16 -12.82
N GLN A 160 -24.95 12.88 -13.01
CA GLN A 160 -25.81 12.41 -14.09
C GLN A 160 -27.28 12.73 -13.86
N THR A 161 -27.73 12.76 -12.61
CA THR A 161 -29.17 12.86 -12.27
C THR A 161 -29.59 14.25 -11.84
N HIS A 162 -28.72 14.94 -11.09
CA HIS A 162 -28.97 16.24 -10.48
C HIS A 162 -27.65 16.98 -10.29
N PRO A 163 -27.06 17.55 -11.36
CA PRO A 163 -25.73 18.18 -11.32
C PRO A 163 -25.60 19.25 -10.26
N GLU A 164 -26.65 20.02 -10.03
CA GLU A 164 -26.70 21.14 -9.09
C GLU A 164 -26.82 20.71 -7.63
N PHE A 165 -27.07 19.41 -7.37
CA PHE A 165 -27.27 18.90 -6.01
C PHE A 165 -26.10 19.23 -5.07
N ASP A 166 -24.89 19.05 -5.55
CA ASP A 166 -23.69 19.25 -4.71
C ASP A 166 -23.44 20.74 -4.37
N ASP A 167 -23.99 21.71 -5.13
CA ASP A 167 -23.84 23.15 -4.87
C ASP A 167 -24.56 23.60 -3.60
N HIS A 168 -25.52 22.81 -3.15
CA HIS A 168 -26.26 23.07 -1.91
C HIS A 168 -25.51 22.67 -0.63
N PHE A 169 -24.31 22.05 -0.74
CA PHE A 169 -23.57 21.53 0.40
C PHE A 169 -22.09 21.91 0.35
N SER A 170 -21.51 22.27 1.51
CA SER A 170 -20.09 22.61 1.61
C SER A 170 -19.15 21.44 1.35
N LYS A 171 -19.66 20.23 1.39
CA LYS A 171 -18.91 19.00 1.12
C LYS A 171 -19.81 18.02 0.37
N HIS A 172 -19.28 17.43 -0.70
CA HIS A 172 -19.98 16.43 -1.52
C HIS A 172 -20.41 15.17 -0.74
N VAL A 173 -19.66 14.79 0.29
CA VAL A 173 -20.01 13.71 1.21
C VAL A 173 -19.98 14.22 2.64
N CYS A 174 -21.17 14.33 3.22
CA CYS A 174 -21.37 14.74 4.61
C CYS A 174 -22.60 13.98 5.19
N PRO A 175 -22.84 14.04 6.50
CA PRO A 175 -24.00 13.34 7.10
C PRO A 175 -25.34 13.63 6.41
N THR A 176 -25.56 14.88 5.97
CA THR A 176 -26.79 15.29 5.29
C THR A 176 -26.91 14.70 3.89
N THR A 177 -25.86 14.79 3.07
CA THR A 177 -25.88 14.21 1.72
C THR A 177 -25.98 12.69 1.74
N LEU A 178 -25.35 12.03 2.72
CA LEU A 178 -25.52 10.58 2.91
C LEU A 178 -26.96 10.22 3.30
N ALA A 179 -27.59 10.97 4.21
CA ALA A 179 -28.97 10.72 4.61
C ALA A 179 -29.94 10.89 3.45
N LEU A 180 -29.73 11.91 2.61
CA LEU A 180 -30.57 12.13 1.42
C LEU A 180 -30.38 10.99 0.40
N MET A 181 -29.15 10.49 0.19
CA MET A 181 -28.91 9.34 -0.67
C MET A 181 -29.55 8.06 -0.12
N GLU A 182 -29.47 7.83 1.18
CA GLU A 182 -30.08 6.68 1.86
C GLU A 182 -31.63 6.71 1.84
N ALA A 183 -32.19 7.91 1.87
CA ALA A 183 -33.64 8.14 1.70
C ALA A 183 -34.09 8.19 0.23
N GLU A 184 -33.19 8.00 -0.73
CA GLU A 184 -33.42 8.11 -2.19
C GLU A 184 -33.85 9.52 -2.64
N LEU A 185 -33.60 10.55 -1.83
CA LEU A 185 -34.00 11.96 -2.05
C LEU A 185 -32.87 12.75 -2.71
N VAL A 186 -32.38 12.28 -3.85
CA VAL A 186 -31.35 12.96 -4.69
C VAL A 186 -31.89 13.14 -6.11
N HIS A 187 -32.58 12.14 -6.67
CA HIS A 187 -33.14 12.23 -8.00
C HIS A 187 -34.26 13.28 -8.03
N PRO A 188 -34.31 14.19 -9.04
CA PRO A 188 -35.28 15.28 -9.10
C PRO A 188 -36.75 14.82 -8.97
N LEU A 189 -37.14 13.72 -9.63
CA LEU A 189 -38.51 13.21 -9.51
C LEU A 189 -38.87 12.80 -8.08
N HIS A 190 -37.94 12.16 -7.35
CA HIS A 190 -38.18 11.77 -5.94
C HIS A 190 -38.22 12.99 -5.01
N LEU A 191 -37.43 14.03 -5.31
CA LEU A 191 -37.45 15.29 -4.55
C LEU A 191 -38.76 16.05 -4.77
N LEU A 192 -39.31 16.02 -5.99
CA LEU A 192 -40.58 16.71 -6.34
C LEU A 192 -41.83 15.98 -5.81
N ASP A 193 -41.75 14.65 -5.73
CA ASP A 193 -42.82 13.82 -5.15
C ASP A 193 -42.79 13.79 -3.61
N CYS A 194 -41.66 14.19 -3.02
CA CYS A 194 -41.47 14.19 -1.57
C CYS A 194 -42.18 15.38 -0.91
N ASP A 195 -42.89 15.08 0.18
CA ASP A 195 -43.38 16.14 1.05
C ASP A 195 -42.26 17.00 1.62
N LEU A 196 -42.46 18.34 1.54
CA LEU A 196 -41.45 19.30 1.99
C LEU A 196 -41.10 19.19 3.48
N ASP A 197 -42.08 18.82 4.32
CA ASP A 197 -41.88 18.65 5.75
C ASP A 197 -41.07 17.38 6.02
N HIS A 198 -41.26 16.32 5.27
CA HIS A 198 -40.46 15.11 5.32
C HIS A 198 -38.99 15.41 4.86
N LEU A 199 -38.82 16.07 3.73
CA LEU A 199 -37.51 16.49 3.25
C LEU A 199 -36.76 17.36 4.29
N THR A 200 -37.51 18.32 4.89
CA THR A 200 -37.00 19.18 5.97
C THR A 200 -36.58 18.36 7.18
N HIS A 201 -37.36 17.37 7.58
CA HIS A 201 -37.04 16.48 8.70
C HIS A 201 -35.73 15.70 8.48
N VAL A 202 -35.60 15.08 7.31
CA VAL A 202 -34.36 14.33 6.94
C VAL A 202 -33.12 15.25 7.01
N ILE A 203 -33.20 16.42 6.39
CA ILE A 203 -32.10 17.38 6.38
C ILE A 203 -31.77 17.88 7.79
N ARG A 204 -32.75 18.26 8.58
CA ARG A 204 -32.58 18.78 9.93
C ARG A 204 -31.99 17.75 10.86
N THR A 205 -32.47 16.53 10.82
CA THR A 205 -31.97 15.42 11.64
C THR A 205 -30.51 15.11 11.30
N ALA A 206 -30.18 14.93 10.04
CA ALA A 206 -28.82 14.60 9.59
C ALA A 206 -27.80 15.73 9.82
N SER A 207 -28.25 17.00 9.75
CA SER A 207 -27.40 18.17 9.98
C SER A 207 -27.30 18.57 11.46
N ARG A 208 -27.96 17.86 12.38
CA ARG A 208 -28.09 18.23 13.80
C ARG A 208 -28.65 19.64 13.97
N GLY A 209 -29.69 19.98 13.20
CA GLY A 209 -30.39 21.26 13.24
C GLY A 209 -29.69 22.42 12.54
N LYS A 210 -28.51 22.22 11.93
CA LYS A 210 -27.78 23.29 11.22
C LYS A 210 -28.42 23.70 9.89
N LEU A 211 -29.10 22.78 9.24
CA LEU A 211 -29.86 22.96 8.01
C LEU A 211 -31.34 22.63 8.28
N GLY A 212 -32.22 23.26 7.56
CA GLY A 212 -33.68 23.08 7.77
C GLY A 212 -34.49 23.40 6.53
N ARG A 213 -35.70 23.93 6.72
CA ARG A 213 -36.70 24.19 5.68
C ARG A 213 -36.17 24.96 4.47
N LYS A 214 -35.41 26.00 4.70
CA LYS A 214 -34.79 26.80 3.62
C LYS A 214 -33.97 25.91 2.67
N ARG A 215 -33.17 24.97 3.21
CA ARG A 215 -32.37 24.06 2.39
C ARG A 215 -33.25 23.06 1.63
N ALA A 216 -34.33 22.60 2.24
CA ALA A 216 -35.28 21.72 1.58
C ALA A 216 -35.97 22.44 0.40
N GLU A 217 -36.39 23.69 0.58
CA GLU A 217 -36.98 24.54 -0.46
C GLU A 217 -36.00 24.79 -1.62
N GLU A 218 -34.73 25.12 -1.31
CA GLU A 218 -33.68 25.30 -2.31
C GLU A 218 -33.46 24.03 -3.15
N LEU A 219 -33.45 22.85 -2.52
CA LEU A 219 -33.31 21.56 -3.23
C LEU A 219 -34.51 21.24 -4.09
N SER A 220 -35.73 21.47 -3.58
CA SER A 220 -36.94 21.25 -4.34
C SER A 220 -37.02 22.19 -5.56
N LEU A 221 -36.63 23.45 -5.40
CA LEU A 221 -36.53 24.40 -6.51
C LEU A 221 -35.48 23.99 -7.54
N SER A 222 -34.29 23.56 -7.10
CA SER A 222 -33.25 23.03 -7.97
C SER A 222 -33.76 21.83 -8.78
N ALA A 223 -34.48 20.91 -8.15
CA ALA A 223 -35.06 19.75 -8.82
C ALA A 223 -36.07 20.12 -9.94
N GLN A 224 -36.78 21.26 -9.80
CA GLN A 224 -37.70 21.76 -10.83
C GLN A 224 -36.98 22.32 -12.06
N SER A 225 -35.77 22.82 -11.88
CA SER A 225 -34.98 23.53 -12.91
C SER A 225 -33.82 22.73 -13.49
N THR A 226 -33.57 21.53 -12.99
CA THR A 226 -32.49 20.68 -13.49
C THR A 226 -32.71 20.27 -14.94
N PHE A 227 -31.61 20.22 -15.73
CA PHE A 227 -31.73 19.98 -17.18
C PHE A 227 -31.67 18.51 -17.61
N PRO A 228 -31.03 17.54 -16.86
CA PRO A 228 -31.02 16.17 -17.29
C PRO A 228 -32.41 15.55 -17.33
N PRO A 229 -32.78 14.88 -18.44
CA PRO A 229 -34.05 14.16 -18.48
C PRO A 229 -33.99 12.96 -17.52
N PRO A 230 -35.15 12.54 -16.97
CA PRO A 230 -35.19 11.36 -16.12
C PRO A 230 -34.70 10.13 -16.86
N TYR A 231 -33.70 9.44 -16.26
CA TYR A 231 -33.11 8.21 -16.80
C TYR A 231 -32.77 7.25 -15.67
N ALA A 232 -33.17 5.99 -15.81
CA ALA A 232 -32.87 4.90 -14.87
C ALA A 232 -33.13 5.28 -13.39
N VAL A 233 -34.22 6.01 -13.11
CA VAL A 233 -34.53 6.66 -11.84
C VAL A 233 -34.35 5.74 -10.66
N GLU A 234 -35.05 4.61 -10.62
CA GLU A 234 -35.02 3.62 -9.55
C GLU A 234 -33.59 3.01 -9.38
N GLY A 235 -32.97 2.61 -10.52
CA GLY A 235 -31.66 1.98 -10.48
C GLY A 235 -30.56 2.90 -9.97
N LEU A 236 -30.57 4.19 -10.34
CA LEU A 236 -29.59 5.17 -9.89
C LEU A 236 -29.83 5.61 -8.44
N SER A 237 -31.10 5.80 -8.05
CA SER A 237 -31.47 6.16 -6.67
C SER A 237 -31.12 5.03 -5.69
N PHE A 238 -31.49 3.79 -6.00
CA PHE A 238 -31.15 2.62 -5.21
C PHE A 238 -29.63 2.40 -5.17
N GLY A 239 -28.92 2.61 -6.30
CA GLY A 239 -27.47 2.55 -6.37
C GLY A 239 -26.78 3.55 -5.43
N LEU A 240 -27.27 4.80 -5.37
CA LEU A 240 -26.80 5.82 -4.42
C LEU A 240 -27.03 5.40 -2.97
N LYS A 241 -28.20 4.86 -2.65
CA LYS A 241 -28.52 4.37 -1.30
C LYS A 241 -27.53 3.30 -0.84
N ILE A 242 -27.29 2.27 -1.67
CA ILE A 242 -26.33 1.20 -1.33
C ILE A 242 -24.92 1.74 -1.16
N LEU A 243 -24.47 2.64 -2.05
CA LEU A 243 -23.15 3.26 -1.95
C LEU A 243 -23.00 4.13 -0.70
N ALA A 244 -24.04 4.90 -0.32
CA ALA A 244 -24.06 5.71 0.89
C ALA A 244 -23.98 4.86 2.17
N GLN A 245 -24.76 3.77 2.22
CA GLN A 245 -24.73 2.80 3.32
C GLN A 245 -23.35 2.14 3.45
N ALA A 246 -22.76 1.68 2.34
CA ALA A 246 -21.42 1.09 2.31
C ALA A 246 -20.36 2.10 2.78
N TYR A 247 -20.41 3.33 2.32
CA TYR A 247 -19.52 4.40 2.76
C TYR A 247 -19.65 4.67 4.26
N ARG A 248 -20.88 4.80 4.75
CA ARG A 248 -21.16 5.01 6.17
C ARG A 248 -20.60 3.86 7.02
N HIS A 249 -20.87 2.62 6.64
CA HIS A 249 -20.38 1.44 7.35
C HIS A 249 -18.84 1.39 7.40
N LEU A 250 -18.15 1.71 6.30
CA LEU A 250 -16.70 1.82 6.27
C LEU A 250 -16.18 2.83 7.31
N HIS A 251 -16.80 4.01 7.38
CA HIS A 251 -16.31 5.11 8.22
C HIS A 251 -16.76 5.04 9.68
N THR A 252 -17.88 4.38 9.98
CA THR A 252 -18.40 4.27 11.35
C THR A 252 -17.98 2.98 12.06
N HIS A 253 -17.64 1.93 11.32
CA HIS A 253 -17.32 0.62 11.89
C HIS A 253 -15.92 0.10 11.48
N LEU A 254 -15.67 -0.07 10.19
CA LEU A 254 -14.47 -0.81 9.75
C LEU A 254 -13.17 -0.03 9.97
N LEU A 255 -13.10 1.24 9.56
CA LEU A 255 -11.91 2.07 9.74
C LEU A 255 -11.62 2.36 11.22
N PRO A 256 -12.61 2.69 12.08
CA PRO A 256 -12.37 2.84 13.50
C PRO A 256 -11.89 1.56 14.21
N SER A 257 -12.44 0.39 13.86
CA SER A 257 -11.99 -0.88 14.46
C SER A 257 -10.55 -1.22 14.08
N LEU A 258 -10.14 -0.92 12.84
CA LEU A 258 -8.75 -1.06 12.44
C LEU A 258 -7.83 -0.06 13.17
N LEU A 259 -8.27 1.18 13.35
CA LEU A 259 -7.51 2.16 14.11
C LEU A 259 -7.28 1.70 15.54
N GLN A 260 -8.32 1.18 16.21
CA GLN A 260 -8.19 0.60 17.55
C GLN A 260 -7.19 -0.57 17.59
N ARG A 261 -7.25 -1.46 16.58
CA ARG A 261 -6.34 -2.61 16.52
C ARG A 261 -4.89 -2.16 16.25
N ILE A 262 -4.68 -1.16 15.40
CA ILE A 262 -3.36 -0.57 15.14
C ILE A 262 -2.81 0.04 16.43
N GLN A 263 -3.60 0.87 17.13
CA GLN A 263 -3.19 1.49 18.38
C GLN A 263 -2.86 0.43 19.44
N ALA A 264 -3.75 -0.54 19.67
CA ALA A 264 -3.52 -1.61 20.65
C ALA A 264 -2.25 -2.43 20.33
N THR A 265 -1.90 -2.57 19.04
CA THR A 265 -0.67 -3.28 18.66
C THR A 265 0.57 -2.43 18.94
N LEU A 266 0.50 -1.10 18.74
CA LEU A 266 1.59 -0.18 19.05
C LEU A 266 1.85 -0.05 20.56
N ASP A 267 0.79 -0.15 21.37
CA ASP A 267 0.83 -0.03 22.84
C ASP A 267 1.09 -1.37 23.56
N ALA A 268 1.27 -2.46 22.81
CA ALA A 268 1.44 -3.78 23.40
C ALA A 268 2.81 -3.92 24.09
N ASP A 269 2.83 -4.55 25.27
CA ASP A 269 4.06 -4.77 26.07
C ASP A 269 5.13 -5.61 25.34
N ASP A 270 4.70 -6.47 24.43
CA ASP A 270 5.57 -7.32 23.59
C ASP A 270 6.01 -6.66 22.28
N PHE A 271 5.76 -5.35 22.11
CA PHE A 271 6.26 -4.65 20.92
C PHE A 271 7.79 -4.65 20.90
N PRO A 272 8.43 -4.97 19.78
CA PRO A 272 9.86 -5.37 19.73
C PRO A 272 10.85 -4.26 20.08
N PHE A 273 10.41 -3.00 20.19
CA PHE A 273 11.24 -1.86 20.59
C PHE A 273 10.39 -0.66 21.03
N THR A 274 10.98 0.17 21.89
CA THR A 274 10.40 1.46 22.26
C THR A 274 10.54 2.45 21.10
N HIS A 275 9.55 3.29 20.89
CA HIS A 275 9.60 4.36 19.91
C HIS A 275 8.94 5.65 20.45
N HIS A 276 9.42 6.79 19.96
CA HIS A 276 8.88 8.13 20.27
C HIS A 276 8.38 8.82 18.99
N LEU A 277 7.91 8.03 18.01
CA LEU A 277 7.54 8.56 16.69
C LEU A 277 6.27 9.42 16.72
N ASP A 278 5.41 9.23 17.70
CA ASP A 278 4.22 10.04 17.95
C ASP A 278 4.53 11.50 18.35
N GLU A 279 5.75 11.78 18.79
CA GLU A 279 6.24 13.15 19.01
C GLU A 279 6.48 13.93 17.72
N ILE A 280 6.67 13.25 16.60
CA ILE A 280 6.82 13.88 15.29
C ILE A 280 5.44 14.41 14.84
N PRO A 281 5.29 15.71 14.54
CA PRO A 281 4.03 16.24 14.07
C PRO A 281 3.45 15.43 12.89
N TYR A 282 2.16 15.09 12.97
CA TYR A 282 1.43 14.25 12.00
C TYR A 282 1.80 12.76 11.98
N PHE A 283 2.56 12.25 12.95
CA PHE A 283 2.79 10.83 13.17
C PHE A 283 1.77 10.27 14.17
N GLY A 284 0.50 10.31 13.84
CA GLY A 284 -0.53 9.58 14.60
C GLY A 284 -0.45 8.07 14.36
N PRO A 285 -1.28 7.27 15.05
CA PRO A 285 -1.17 5.79 15.08
C PRO A 285 -1.11 5.12 13.71
N ILE A 286 -1.88 5.61 12.74
CA ILE A 286 -1.88 5.08 11.36
C ILE A 286 -0.54 5.33 10.66
N VAL A 287 0.06 6.50 10.84
CA VAL A 287 1.34 6.85 10.22
C VAL A 287 2.46 6.05 10.88
N THR A 288 2.51 6.07 12.20
CA THR A 288 3.48 5.31 13.01
C THR A 288 3.40 3.82 12.71
N GLY A 289 2.19 3.24 12.74
CA GLY A 289 1.99 1.83 12.42
C GLY A 289 2.39 1.46 11.00
N ASN A 290 2.07 2.30 10.00
CA ASN A 290 2.55 2.09 8.63
C ASN A 290 4.06 2.18 8.52
N PHE A 291 4.68 3.18 9.15
CA PHE A 291 6.11 3.36 9.11
C PHE A 291 6.83 2.15 9.71
N LEU A 292 6.46 1.74 10.92
CA LEU A 292 7.06 0.60 11.63
C LEU A 292 6.79 -0.74 10.93
N GLY A 293 5.54 -0.99 10.53
CA GLY A 293 5.16 -2.21 9.82
C GLY A 293 5.85 -2.37 8.46
N GLU A 294 6.07 -1.28 7.72
CA GLU A 294 6.78 -1.33 6.44
C GLU A 294 8.30 -1.31 6.60
N LEU A 295 8.84 -0.65 7.62
CA LEU A 295 10.26 -0.66 7.97
C LEU A 295 10.68 -2.06 8.42
N GLY A 296 9.95 -2.64 9.38
CA GLY A 296 10.36 -3.84 10.10
C GLY A 296 11.37 -3.53 11.20
N LEU A 297 12.34 -4.41 11.40
CA LEU A 297 13.37 -4.21 12.44
C LEU A 297 14.41 -3.18 11.99
N PRO A 298 14.69 -2.15 12.79
CA PRO A 298 15.72 -1.15 12.48
C PRO A 298 17.10 -1.77 12.21
N SER A 299 17.43 -2.86 12.89
CA SER A 299 18.69 -3.61 12.73
C SER A 299 18.92 -4.20 11.33
N TRP A 300 17.89 -4.25 10.49
CA TRP A 300 18.03 -4.70 9.10
C TRP A 300 18.74 -3.70 8.19
N PHE A 301 18.95 -2.49 8.66
CA PHE A 301 19.49 -1.39 7.86
C PHE A 301 20.80 -0.87 8.45
N SER A 302 21.85 -0.90 7.65
CA SER A 302 23.15 -0.38 8.05
C SER A 302 23.28 1.13 7.89
N THR A 303 22.49 1.73 7.00
CA THR A 303 22.53 3.17 6.70
C THR A 303 21.15 3.77 6.59
N VAL A 304 21.03 5.06 6.89
CA VAL A 304 19.80 5.85 6.75
C VAL A 304 19.34 5.89 5.29
N ASP A 305 20.26 5.95 4.33
CA ASP A 305 19.94 6.00 2.91
C ASP A 305 19.36 4.68 2.40
N SER A 306 19.76 3.55 2.98
CA SER A 306 19.13 2.27 2.68
C SER A 306 17.66 2.22 3.10
N VAL A 307 17.28 2.94 4.17
CA VAL A 307 15.89 3.08 4.60
C VAL A 307 15.10 3.97 3.63
N VAL A 308 15.68 5.08 3.19
CA VAL A 308 15.06 5.95 2.18
C VAL A 308 14.79 5.19 0.88
N ALA A 309 15.75 4.37 0.44
CA ALA A 309 15.60 3.49 -0.72
C ALA A 309 14.53 2.41 -0.48
N TRP A 310 14.46 1.84 0.73
CA TRP A 310 13.42 0.88 1.12
C TRP A 310 12.02 1.45 1.03
N PHE A 311 11.86 2.73 1.35
CA PHE A 311 10.61 3.47 1.14
C PHE A 311 10.40 3.91 -0.31
N GLY A 312 11.39 3.71 -1.20
CA GLY A 312 11.34 4.09 -2.62
C GLY A 312 11.28 5.60 -2.82
N LEU A 313 11.91 6.35 -1.93
CA LEU A 313 12.02 7.81 -1.97
C LEU A 313 13.40 8.28 -2.46
N ASP A 314 14.27 7.35 -2.83
CA ASP A 314 15.59 7.60 -3.41
C ASP A 314 15.47 8.06 -4.88
N PRO A 315 16.30 9.02 -5.31
CA PRO A 315 16.36 9.42 -6.71
C PRO A 315 17.04 8.31 -7.55
N SER A 316 16.57 8.09 -8.77
CA SER A 316 17.34 7.31 -9.75
C SER A 316 18.49 8.17 -10.27
N VAL A 317 19.71 7.69 -10.13
CA VAL A 317 20.89 8.34 -10.70
C VAL A 317 21.11 7.76 -12.09
N ALA A 318 21.06 8.61 -13.12
CA ALA A 318 21.49 8.28 -14.47
C ALA A 318 22.67 9.22 -14.80
N GLU A 319 23.87 8.69 -14.70
CA GLU A 319 25.11 9.39 -15.04
C GLU A 319 25.76 8.73 -16.24
N SER A 320 26.21 9.54 -17.20
CA SER A 320 27.07 9.11 -18.28
C SER A 320 28.30 10.03 -18.31
N ALA A 321 29.49 9.45 -18.18
CA ALA A 321 30.76 10.19 -18.16
C ALA A 321 30.80 11.33 -17.10
N ASN A 322 30.36 11.05 -15.85
CA ASN A 322 30.28 12.00 -14.73
C ASN A 322 29.39 13.22 -14.96
N LYS A 323 28.48 13.18 -15.94
CA LYS A 323 27.44 14.20 -16.14
C LYS A 323 26.06 13.58 -15.94
N PRO A 324 25.14 14.24 -15.19
CA PRO A 324 23.78 13.75 -15.06
C PRO A 324 23.11 13.75 -16.43
N THR A 325 22.69 12.58 -16.88
CA THR A 325 21.97 12.40 -18.14
C THR A 325 20.47 12.34 -17.86
N GLY A 326 19.76 13.46 -18.09
CA GLY A 326 18.31 13.50 -18.06
C GLY A 326 17.66 13.80 -16.70
N GLN A 327 16.34 13.74 -16.68
CA GLN A 327 15.56 13.99 -15.46
C GLN A 327 15.69 12.83 -14.50
N THR A 328 16.10 13.09 -13.25
CA THR A 328 16.09 12.11 -12.17
C THR A 328 14.65 11.81 -11.74
N HIS A 329 14.26 10.55 -11.83
CA HIS A 329 12.98 10.05 -11.32
C HIS A 329 13.20 9.30 -10.02
N LEU A 330 12.16 9.17 -9.21
CA LEU A 330 12.20 8.25 -8.07
C LEU A 330 12.33 6.81 -8.58
N THR A 331 13.16 6.01 -7.91
CA THR A 331 13.34 4.58 -8.28
C THR A 331 12.04 3.78 -8.11
N LYS A 332 11.20 4.16 -7.15
CA LYS A 332 9.94 3.49 -6.77
C LYS A 332 10.11 1.98 -6.49
N ARG A 333 11.35 1.53 -6.21
CA ARG A 333 11.67 0.11 -5.97
C ARG A 333 11.26 -0.39 -4.59
N GLY A 334 11.07 0.53 -3.63
CA GLY A 334 10.70 0.22 -2.26
C GLY A 334 9.19 0.01 -2.06
N THR A 335 8.79 -0.03 -0.78
CA THR A 335 7.39 -0.25 -0.40
C THR A 335 6.48 0.88 -0.92
N LYS A 336 5.45 0.48 -1.70
CA LYS A 336 4.44 1.45 -2.17
C LYS A 336 3.58 2.01 -1.03
N TYR A 337 3.36 1.21 0.01
CA TYR A 337 2.55 1.59 1.17
C TYR A 337 3.28 2.60 2.04
N GLY A 338 4.54 2.33 2.37
CA GLY A 338 5.39 3.25 3.12
C GLY A 338 5.62 4.56 2.36
N ARG A 339 5.91 4.50 1.05
CA ARG A 339 6.06 5.71 0.22
C ARG A 339 4.80 6.57 0.23
N ARG A 340 3.60 5.96 0.08
CA ARG A 340 2.34 6.70 0.08
C ARG A 340 2.11 7.43 1.40
N ILE A 341 2.30 6.75 2.53
CA ILE A 341 2.04 7.36 3.84
C ILE A 341 3.03 8.49 4.11
N MET A 342 4.31 8.31 3.80
CA MET A 342 5.33 9.33 4.01
C MET A 342 5.14 10.53 3.07
N TRP A 343 4.66 10.32 1.84
CA TRP A 343 4.28 11.41 0.95
C TRP A 343 3.13 12.25 1.53
N LEU A 344 2.10 11.61 2.12
CA LEU A 344 0.99 12.29 2.77
C LEU A 344 1.46 13.12 3.97
N VAL A 345 2.35 12.58 4.80
CA VAL A 345 2.97 13.31 5.91
C VAL A 345 3.81 14.47 5.40
N GLY A 346 4.65 14.26 4.38
CA GLY A 346 5.43 15.30 3.74
C GLY A 346 4.57 16.45 3.21
N ARG A 347 3.39 16.15 2.65
CA ARG A 347 2.40 17.15 2.24
C ARG A 347 1.86 17.95 3.41
N ASN A 348 1.55 17.33 4.54
CA ASN A 348 1.08 18.04 5.73
C ASN A 348 2.20 18.91 6.31
N TRP A 349 3.42 18.42 6.38
CA TRP A 349 4.59 19.17 6.83
C TRP A 349 4.87 20.38 5.94
N SER A 350 4.75 20.25 4.62
CA SER A 350 4.93 21.35 3.67
C SER A 350 3.89 22.47 3.83
N ARG A 351 2.74 22.17 4.43
CA ARG A 351 1.64 23.13 4.63
C ARG A 351 1.62 23.75 6.02
N PHE A 352 1.86 22.94 7.03
CA PHE A 352 1.53 23.30 8.42
C PHE A 352 2.73 23.36 9.35
N VAL A 353 3.89 22.82 8.98
CA VAL A 353 5.11 22.86 9.79
C VAL A 353 6.12 23.81 9.14
N PRO A 354 6.57 24.89 9.85
CA PRO A 354 7.44 25.90 9.25
C PRO A 354 8.71 25.35 8.61
N GLN A 355 9.39 24.40 9.25
CA GLN A 355 10.61 23.78 8.76
C GLN A 355 10.36 22.95 7.49
N GLY A 356 9.30 22.15 7.49
CA GLY A 356 8.89 21.38 6.31
C GLY A 356 8.50 22.29 5.15
N ARG A 357 7.81 23.41 5.44
CA ARG A 357 7.44 24.41 4.44
C ARG A 357 8.67 25.08 3.84
N ARG A 358 9.66 25.47 4.65
CA ARG A 358 10.92 26.06 4.15
C ARG A 358 11.65 25.09 3.22
N LEU A 359 11.79 23.82 3.61
CA LEU A 359 12.39 22.79 2.78
C LEU A 359 11.63 22.60 1.47
N TYR A 360 10.30 22.48 1.53
CA TYR A 360 9.46 22.34 0.34
C TYR A 360 9.63 23.52 -0.62
N LEU A 361 9.58 24.77 -0.12
CA LEU A 361 9.72 25.96 -0.96
C LEU A 361 11.12 26.05 -1.61
N LYS A 362 12.18 25.71 -0.87
CA LYS A 362 13.54 25.60 -1.41
C LYS A 362 13.58 24.62 -2.58
N GLU A 363 13.07 23.41 -2.39
CA GLU A 363 13.08 22.37 -3.45
C GLU A 363 12.20 22.75 -4.64
N ARG A 364 11.04 23.35 -4.39
CA ARG A 364 10.07 23.73 -5.41
C ARG A 364 10.54 24.89 -6.29
N TYR A 365 11.09 25.94 -5.68
CA TYR A 365 11.38 27.20 -6.37
C TYR A 365 12.86 27.42 -6.65
N GLN A 366 13.77 27.09 -5.73
CA GLN A 366 15.21 27.23 -5.97
C GLN A 366 15.76 26.08 -6.83
N HIS A 367 15.40 24.84 -6.49
CA HIS A 367 15.83 23.66 -7.25
C HIS A 367 14.88 23.28 -8.39
N LYS A 368 13.81 24.05 -8.61
CA LYS A 368 12.83 23.91 -9.73
C LYS A 368 12.24 22.52 -9.86
N ARG A 369 12.08 21.79 -8.74
CA ARG A 369 11.48 20.45 -8.74
C ARG A 369 9.96 20.52 -8.99
N SER A 370 9.37 19.45 -9.53
CA SER A 370 7.90 19.32 -9.58
C SER A 370 7.29 19.28 -8.17
N TYR A 371 5.98 19.53 -8.07
CA TYR A 371 5.25 19.48 -6.80
C TYR A 371 5.51 18.17 -6.03
N ASP A 372 5.29 17.03 -6.69
CA ASP A 372 5.46 15.72 -6.06
C ASP A 372 6.92 15.41 -5.71
N ALA A 373 7.88 15.83 -6.56
CA ALA A 373 9.30 15.64 -6.28
C ALA A 373 9.75 16.44 -5.04
N ALA A 374 9.29 17.68 -4.89
CA ALA A 374 9.59 18.49 -3.71
C ALA A 374 8.99 17.89 -2.43
N LEU A 375 7.75 17.37 -2.49
CA LEU A 375 7.14 16.65 -1.37
C LEU A 375 7.89 15.36 -1.02
N CYS A 376 8.41 14.63 -2.01
CA CYS A 376 9.20 13.43 -1.77
C CYS A 376 10.52 13.74 -1.05
N VAL A 377 11.13 14.92 -1.26
CA VAL A 377 12.32 15.33 -0.49
C VAL A 377 11.95 15.58 0.97
N VAL A 378 10.83 16.25 1.25
CA VAL A 378 10.32 16.42 2.63
C VAL A 378 10.04 15.06 3.26
N ALA A 379 9.36 14.16 2.55
CA ALA A 379 9.08 12.80 3.01
C ALA A 379 10.37 12.01 3.32
N ALA A 380 11.38 12.09 2.45
CA ALA A 380 12.68 11.44 2.66
C ALA A 380 13.42 12.00 3.90
N LYS A 381 13.32 13.31 4.15
CA LYS A 381 13.86 13.91 5.38
C LYS A 381 13.17 13.35 6.63
N LEU A 382 11.84 13.23 6.59
CA LEU A 382 11.07 12.66 7.70
C LEU A 382 11.37 11.17 7.94
N VAL A 383 11.59 10.40 6.88
CA VAL A 383 12.06 9.00 7.00
C VAL A 383 13.41 8.95 7.71
N ARG A 384 14.35 9.85 7.38
CA ARG A 384 15.66 9.92 8.04
C ARG A 384 15.54 10.25 9.52
N ILE A 385 14.70 11.22 9.87
CA ILE A 385 14.45 11.63 11.26
C ILE A 385 13.85 10.46 12.05
N ALA A 386 12.75 9.88 11.56
CA ALA A 386 12.07 8.78 12.21
C ALA A 386 12.98 7.55 12.41
N PHE A 387 13.82 7.24 11.42
CA PHE A 387 14.76 6.13 11.55
C PHE A 387 15.91 6.44 12.53
N ALA A 388 16.43 7.67 12.55
CA ALA A 388 17.45 8.08 13.53
C ALA A 388 16.91 7.96 14.97
N MET A 389 15.70 8.45 15.22
CA MET A 389 15.04 8.31 16.52
C MET A 389 14.90 6.84 16.96
N LEU A 390 14.50 5.94 16.05
CA LEU A 390 14.40 4.51 16.34
C LEU A 390 15.75 3.85 16.62
N ARG A 391 16.79 4.22 15.88
CA ARG A 391 18.14 3.68 16.05
C ARG A 391 18.78 4.13 17.35
N ASP A 392 18.60 5.40 17.70
CA ASP A 392 19.31 6.06 18.80
C ASP A 392 18.46 6.09 20.09
N GLY A 393 17.19 5.67 20.02
CA GLY A 393 16.24 5.75 21.15
C GLY A 393 15.94 7.20 21.57
N SER A 394 16.13 8.17 20.68
CA SER A 394 16.04 9.59 21.00
C SER A 394 14.63 10.15 20.85
N HIS A 395 14.35 11.22 21.58
CA HIS A 395 13.14 12.03 21.43
C HIS A 395 13.22 12.96 20.22
N PHE A 396 12.05 13.43 19.77
CA PHE A 396 11.99 14.35 18.64
C PHE A 396 12.41 15.77 19.07
N ASP A 397 13.40 16.31 18.38
CA ASP A 397 13.82 17.69 18.51
C ASP A 397 13.83 18.34 17.11
N ILE A 398 12.98 19.35 16.92
CA ILE A 398 12.79 19.99 15.62
C ILE A 398 14.01 20.82 15.20
N ASP A 399 14.76 21.40 16.13
CA ASP A 399 15.92 22.25 15.85
C ASP A 399 17.15 21.42 15.50
N GLN A 400 17.25 20.19 16.01
CA GLN A 400 18.26 19.22 15.59
C GLN A 400 17.90 18.53 14.28
N ALA A 401 16.60 18.41 13.98
CA ALA A 401 16.10 17.68 12.82
C ALA A 401 16.19 18.49 11.52
N PHE A 402 16.15 19.83 11.53
CA PHE A 402 16.08 20.72 10.38
C PHE A 402 17.09 21.86 10.46
#